data_f5a46d80ae94c1f0dd922112299034bf
#
_entry.id   f5a46d80ae94c1f0dd922112299034bf
#
_cell.length_a   1.000
_cell.length_b   1.000
_cell.length_c   1.000
_cell.angle_alpha   90.00
_cell.angle_beta   90.00
_cell.angle_gamma   90.00
#
_symmetry.space_group_name_H-M   'P 1'
#
loop_
_entity.id
_entity.type
_entity.pdbx_description
1 polymer ?
#
loop_
_entity_poly.entity_id
_entity_poly.type
_entity_poly.pdbx_seq_one_letter_code
_entity_poly.pdbx_strand_id
1 'polypeptide(L)'
;EVQLVESGGGLVQPGRSLRLSCAASGFTFDDYAMHWVRKAPGKGLEWVSAITWNSGHIDYADSVEGRFTISRDNAKNSLYLQMSSLRAEDTAVYYCAKVSYLSTASSLDYWGQGTLVTVSSASVAAPSVFIFPPSDEQLKSGTASVECLLNNFYPREAKVQWKVDNALQSGNSQESVTEQDSKDSTYSLSSTLTLSKADYEKHKVYACEVTHQGLSSPVTKSFNRGEC
;
A
#
# COMPACT_ATOMS: atom_id res chain seq x y z
N GLU A 1 7.34 -1.22 -22.53
CA GLU A 1 6.43 -0.54 -21.60
C GLU A 1 7.21 0.13 -20.49
N VAL A 2 6.93 1.41 -20.25
CA VAL A 2 7.55 2.16 -19.14
C VAL A 2 7.04 1.64 -17.81
N GLN A 3 7.96 1.33 -16.91
CA GLN A 3 7.62 0.94 -15.54
C GLN A 3 8.45 1.72 -14.54
N LEU A 4 7.80 2.14 -13.46
CA LEU A 4 8.42 2.77 -12.30
C LEU A 4 7.88 2.04 -11.06
N VAL A 5 8.78 1.48 -10.25
CA VAL A 5 8.40 0.69 -9.08
C VAL A 5 9.09 1.25 -7.85
N GLU A 6 8.30 1.86 -6.97
CA GLU A 6 8.78 2.40 -5.70
C GLU A 6 8.85 1.30 -4.64
N SER A 7 9.77 1.47 -3.71
CA SER A 7 9.91 0.61 -2.54
C SER A 7 10.55 1.37 -1.38
N GLY A 8 10.53 0.79 -0.19
CA GLY A 8 11.18 1.35 0.99
C GLY A 8 10.25 2.05 1.96
N GLY A 9 8.97 2.21 1.61
CA GLY A 9 7.98 2.78 2.52
C GLY A 9 7.68 1.90 3.72
N GLY A 10 7.08 2.48 4.73
CA GLY A 10 6.68 1.79 5.95
C GLY A 10 6.36 2.75 7.06
N LEU A 11 6.14 2.20 8.25
CA LEU A 11 5.92 2.98 9.46
C LEU A 11 7.26 3.38 10.06
N VAL A 12 7.38 4.65 10.40
CA VAL A 12 8.60 5.21 11.01
C VAL A 12 8.20 6.24 12.07
N GLN A 13 8.97 6.32 13.14
CA GLN A 13 8.74 7.27 14.21
C GLN A 13 9.19 8.69 13.80
N PRO A 14 8.55 9.75 14.31
CA PRO A 14 9.00 11.11 14.09
C PRO A 14 10.47 11.30 14.49
N GLY A 15 11.18 12.09 13.69
CA GLY A 15 12.61 12.34 13.88
C GLY A 15 13.54 11.30 13.29
N ARG A 16 13.02 10.15 12.84
CA ARG A 16 13.80 9.07 12.22
C ARG A 16 13.98 9.32 10.72
N SER A 17 14.71 8.41 10.09
CA SER A 17 15.05 8.47 8.68
C SER A 17 14.52 7.26 7.93
N LEU A 18 14.28 7.43 6.63
CA LEU A 18 13.82 6.36 5.75
C LEU A 18 14.37 6.64 4.35
N ARG A 19 14.70 5.59 3.61
CA ARG A 19 15.16 5.71 2.22
C ARG A 19 14.19 5.04 1.27
N LEU A 20 13.70 5.80 0.30
CA LEU A 20 12.87 5.26 -0.77
C LEU A 20 13.71 4.99 -2.00
N SER A 21 13.34 3.97 -2.76
CA SER A 21 13.95 3.61 -4.03
C SER A 21 12.88 3.54 -5.11
N CYS A 22 13.28 3.87 -6.34
CA CYS A 22 12.43 3.71 -7.51
C CYS A 22 13.26 3.01 -8.59
N ALA A 23 12.82 1.83 -9.00
CA ALA A 23 13.44 1.08 -10.09
C ALA A 23 12.70 1.41 -11.38
N ALA A 24 13.46 1.86 -12.39
CA ALA A 24 12.92 2.27 -13.68
C ALA A 24 13.27 1.24 -14.76
N SER A 25 12.33 1.01 -15.67
CA SER A 25 12.54 0.15 -16.83
C SER A 25 11.68 0.58 -18.01
N GLY A 26 12.04 0.14 -19.22
CA GLY A 26 11.27 0.38 -20.43
C GLY A 26 11.56 1.71 -21.13
N PHE A 27 12.59 2.45 -20.70
CA PHE A 27 13.05 3.70 -21.31
C PHE A 27 14.51 3.94 -20.98
N THR A 28 15.16 4.86 -21.69
CA THR A 28 16.53 5.24 -21.42
C THR A 28 16.58 6.18 -20.22
N PHE A 29 16.87 5.63 -19.05
CA PHE A 29 16.77 6.31 -17.76
C PHE A 29 17.60 7.59 -17.71
N ASP A 30 18.84 7.54 -18.22
CA ASP A 30 19.75 8.66 -18.20
C ASP A 30 19.43 9.79 -19.19
N ASP A 31 18.37 9.67 -19.99
CA ASP A 31 17.87 10.75 -20.84
C ASP A 31 16.89 11.68 -20.15
N TYR A 32 16.39 11.33 -18.96
CA TYR A 32 15.26 12.02 -18.35
C TYR A 32 15.54 12.55 -16.95
N ALA A 33 14.98 13.72 -16.66
CA ALA A 33 14.83 14.19 -15.30
C ALA A 33 13.78 13.32 -14.56
N MET A 34 14.04 13.08 -13.30
CA MET A 34 13.14 12.28 -12.44
C MET A 34 12.67 13.11 -11.27
N HIS A 35 11.46 12.82 -10.83
CA HIS A 35 10.78 13.56 -9.75
C HIS A 35 10.27 12.62 -8.68
N TRP A 36 10.17 13.13 -7.46
CA TRP A 36 9.36 12.57 -6.40
C TRP A 36 8.19 13.50 -6.14
N VAL A 37 7.01 12.93 -6.03
CA VAL A 37 5.78 13.61 -5.64
C VAL A 37 5.09 12.79 -4.57
N ARG A 38 4.28 13.43 -3.74
CA ARG A 38 3.57 12.73 -2.67
C ARG A 38 2.11 13.16 -2.59
N LYS A 39 1.30 12.28 -2.03
CA LYS A 39 -0.11 12.56 -1.76
C LYS A 39 -0.41 12.17 -0.31
N ALA A 40 -0.65 13.16 0.52
CA ALA A 40 -1.06 12.95 1.90
C ALA A 40 -2.55 12.57 1.96
N PRO A 41 -2.99 11.85 3.01
CA PRO A 41 -4.38 11.46 3.16
C PRO A 41 -5.32 12.67 3.10
N GLY A 42 -6.32 12.59 2.22
CA GLY A 42 -7.32 13.64 2.06
C GLY A 42 -6.82 14.94 1.42
N LYS A 43 -5.60 14.96 0.92
CA LYS A 43 -5.00 16.13 0.26
C LYS A 43 -4.65 15.84 -1.20
N GLY A 44 -4.31 16.88 -1.94
CA GLY A 44 -3.87 16.77 -3.32
C GLY A 44 -2.41 16.35 -3.44
N LEU A 45 -1.96 16.22 -4.68
CA LEU A 45 -0.56 15.94 -4.99
C LEU A 45 0.33 17.11 -4.62
N GLU A 46 1.47 16.82 -4.01
CA GLU A 46 2.51 17.80 -3.68
C GLU A 46 3.82 17.35 -4.32
N TRP A 47 4.43 18.23 -5.10
CA TRP A 47 5.77 17.99 -5.64
C TRP A 47 6.79 18.05 -4.51
N VAL A 48 7.74 17.12 -4.50
CA VAL A 48 8.74 16.98 -3.44
C VAL A 48 10.14 17.37 -3.92
N SER A 49 10.61 16.79 -5.01
CA SER A 49 11.98 16.96 -5.47
C SER A 49 12.15 16.57 -6.92
N ALA A 50 13.17 17.10 -7.57
CA ALA A 50 13.56 16.75 -8.93
C ALA A 50 15.08 16.69 -9.08
N ILE A 51 15.53 15.85 -10.00
CA ILE A 51 16.95 15.70 -10.34
C ILE A 51 17.09 15.53 -11.86
N THR A 52 18.00 16.29 -12.46
CA THR A 52 18.31 16.16 -13.89
C THR A 52 19.05 14.85 -14.19
N TRP A 53 19.15 14.51 -15.49
CA TRP A 53 19.72 13.26 -15.97
C TRP A 53 21.13 12.97 -15.42
N ASN A 54 21.96 13.98 -15.30
CA ASN A 54 23.35 13.88 -14.85
C ASN A 54 23.56 14.26 -13.37
N SER A 55 22.50 14.44 -12.61
CA SER A 55 22.53 14.95 -11.23
C SER A 55 23.09 16.39 -11.12
N GLY A 56 23.17 17.11 -12.23
CA GLY A 56 23.78 18.45 -12.26
C GLY A 56 22.90 19.55 -11.69
N HIS A 57 21.59 19.31 -11.60
CA HIS A 57 20.64 20.25 -11.03
C HIS A 57 19.62 19.51 -10.19
N ILE A 58 19.44 19.97 -8.96
CA ILE A 58 18.55 19.36 -7.98
C ILE A 58 17.69 20.45 -7.35
N ASP A 59 16.39 20.20 -7.25
CA ASP A 59 15.43 21.09 -6.59
C ASP A 59 14.61 20.35 -5.55
N TYR A 60 14.24 21.08 -4.51
CA TYR A 60 13.37 20.59 -3.42
C TYR A 60 12.22 21.55 -3.18
N ALA A 61 11.09 21.01 -2.74
CA ALA A 61 10.04 21.83 -2.15
C ALA A 61 10.51 22.42 -0.81
N ASP A 62 10.06 23.62 -0.49
CA ASP A 62 10.45 24.29 0.76
C ASP A 62 10.15 23.42 2.00
N SER A 63 9.07 22.66 1.95
CA SER A 63 8.63 21.81 3.07
C SER A 63 9.61 20.69 3.42
N VAL A 64 10.50 20.31 2.49
CA VAL A 64 11.42 19.18 2.68
C VAL A 64 12.88 19.58 2.56
N GLU A 65 13.17 20.80 2.11
CA GLU A 65 14.55 21.25 1.91
C GLU A 65 15.36 21.19 3.22
N GLY A 66 16.59 20.68 3.12
CA GLY A 66 17.45 20.44 4.28
C GLY A 66 17.18 19.15 5.04
N ARG A 67 16.09 18.46 4.75
CA ARG A 67 15.74 17.18 5.39
C ARG A 67 15.79 16.01 4.43
N PHE A 68 15.39 16.21 3.19
CA PHE A 68 15.34 15.17 2.16
C PHE A 68 16.50 15.37 1.17
N THR A 69 16.99 14.24 0.65
CA THR A 69 18.06 14.25 -0.36
C THR A 69 17.66 13.31 -1.50
N ILE A 70 17.54 13.86 -2.70
CA ILE A 70 17.31 13.08 -3.92
C ILE A 70 18.66 12.68 -4.51
N SER A 71 18.73 11.48 -5.04
CA SER A 71 19.90 11.00 -5.79
C SER A 71 19.47 9.98 -6.84
N ARG A 72 20.36 9.67 -7.76
CA ARG A 72 20.12 8.67 -8.78
C ARG A 72 21.39 7.89 -9.10
N ASP A 73 21.20 6.67 -9.56
CA ASP A 73 22.27 5.81 -10.09
C ASP A 73 21.84 5.36 -11.48
N ASN A 74 22.40 6.00 -12.51
CA ASN A 74 22.01 5.71 -13.89
C ASN A 74 22.44 4.31 -14.33
N ALA A 75 23.53 3.78 -13.78
CA ALA A 75 23.97 2.41 -14.08
C ALA A 75 22.98 1.36 -13.57
N LYS A 76 22.25 1.66 -12.50
CA LYS A 76 21.25 0.77 -11.90
C LYS A 76 19.82 1.15 -12.30
N ASN A 77 19.63 2.18 -13.12
CA ASN A 77 18.30 2.72 -13.47
C ASN A 77 17.46 2.98 -12.23
N SER A 78 18.05 3.58 -11.22
CA SER A 78 17.40 3.78 -9.93
C SER A 78 17.43 5.23 -9.47
N LEU A 79 16.32 5.64 -8.85
CA LEU A 79 16.14 6.94 -8.22
C LEU A 79 15.94 6.70 -6.72
N TYR A 80 16.46 7.59 -5.90
CA TYR A 80 16.41 7.47 -4.44
C TYR A 80 15.90 8.75 -3.80
N LEU A 81 15.26 8.59 -2.65
CA LEU A 81 14.91 9.71 -1.77
C LEU A 81 15.30 9.32 -0.34
N GLN A 82 16.34 9.97 0.17
CA GLN A 82 16.74 9.84 1.57
C GLN A 82 15.95 10.86 2.37
N MET A 83 15.12 10.40 3.28
CA MET A 83 14.29 11.25 4.12
C MET A 83 14.84 11.24 5.54
N SER A 84 15.12 12.39 6.11
CA SER A 84 15.64 12.55 7.47
C SER A 84 14.73 13.48 8.27
N SER A 85 14.82 13.42 9.59
CA SER A 85 14.03 14.27 10.48
C SER A 85 12.56 14.24 10.12
N LEU A 86 12.02 13.05 9.94
CA LEU A 86 10.65 12.85 9.48
C LEU A 86 9.64 13.42 10.48
N ARG A 87 8.57 14.00 9.93
CA ARG A 87 7.48 14.63 10.68
C ARG A 87 6.17 13.93 10.35
N ALA A 88 5.18 14.08 11.23
CA ALA A 88 3.85 13.51 11.00
C ALA A 88 3.26 13.97 9.64
N GLU A 89 3.46 15.23 9.26
CA GLU A 89 2.99 15.79 7.99
C GLU A 89 3.71 15.24 6.76
N ASP A 90 4.80 14.48 6.92
CA ASP A 90 5.44 13.75 5.81
C ASP A 90 4.71 12.44 5.47
N THR A 91 3.73 12.05 6.27
CA THR A 91 2.90 10.88 5.99
C THR A 91 2.17 11.06 4.66
N ALA A 92 2.46 10.19 3.71
CA ALA A 92 1.90 10.25 2.36
C ALA A 92 2.26 8.99 1.58
N VAL A 93 1.57 8.79 0.46
CA VAL A 93 2.04 7.89 -0.59
C VAL A 93 3.03 8.67 -1.45
N TYR A 94 4.23 8.13 -1.62
CA TYR A 94 5.30 8.74 -2.41
C TYR A 94 5.40 8.04 -3.75
N TYR A 95 5.39 8.84 -4.82
CA TYR A 95 5.48 8.37 -6.21
C TYR A 95 6.75 8.89 -6.83
N CYS A 96 7.46 8.04 -7.57
CA CYS A 96 8.43 8.53 -8.53
C CYS A 96 7.73 8.77 -9.87
N ALA A 97 8.20 9.78 -10.58
CA ALA A 97 7.57 10.20 -11.83
C ALA A 97 8.62 10.66 -12.83
N LYS A 98 8.31 10.47 -14.08
CA LYS A 98 9.14 10.84 -15.21
C LYS A 98 8.39 11.89 -16.04
N VAL A 99 9.13 12.88 -16.56
CA VAL A 99 8.56 13.83 -17.53
C VAL A 99 8.40 13.16 -18.89
N SER A 100 7.40 13.60 -19.67
CA SER A 100 7.13 13.05 -20.98
C SER A 100 8.16 13.45 -22.04
N TYR A 101 8.82 14.58 -21.82
CA TYR A 101 9.68 15.16 -22.82
C TYR A 101 10.95 15.73 -22.19
N LEU A 102 12.06 15.63 -22.96
CA LEU A 102 13.38 16.03 -22.51
C LEU A 102 13.52 17.50 -22.13
N SER A 103 12.64 18.36 -22.58
CA SER A 103 12.89 19.79 -22.60
C SER A 103 12.00 20.68 -21.73
N THR A 104 10.96 20.16 -21.12
CA THR A 104 10.08 21.01 -20.31
C THR A 104 9.62 20.32 -19.03
N ALA A 105 9.75 21.06 -17.97
CA ALA A 105 9.46 20.60 -16.59
C ALA A 105 7.96 20.48 -16.26
N SER A 106 7.06 20.57 -17.23
CA SER A 106 5.68 20.91 -16.91
C SER A 106 4.68 19.75 -16.91
N SER A 107 5.03 18.55 -17.36
CA SER A 107 4.10 17.42 -17.30
C SER A 107 4.79 16.12 -16.95
N LEU A 108 4.35 15.56 -15.84
CA LEU A 108 4.76 14.23 -15.38
C LEU A 108 3.81 13.21 -16.00
N ASP A 109 4.32 12.38 -16.92
CA ASP A 109 3.49 11.46 -17.71
C ASP A 109 3.35 10.08 -17.12
N TYR A 110 4.41 9.62 -16.48
CA TYR A 110 4.46 8.27 -15.96
C TYR A 110 4.74 8.32 -14.48
N TRP A 111 3.93 7.56 -13.75
CA TRP A 111 3.97 7.49 -12.30
C TRP A 111 4.10 6.04 -11.90
N GLY A 112 4.81 5.78 -10.82
CA GLY A 112 4.77 4.48 -10.19
C GLY A 112 3.45 4.24 -9.45
N GLN A 113 3.33 3.07 -8.83
CA GLN A 113 2.17 2.73 -8.00
C GLN A 113 2.20 3.42 -6.64
N GLY A 114 3.37 3.91 -6.24
CA GLY A 114 3.57 4.56 -4.97
C GLY A 114 4.00 3.62 -3.85
N THR A 115 4.64 4.20 -2.85
CA THR A 115 4.99 3.52 -1.61
C THR A 115 4.53 4.37 -0.43
N LEU A 116 3.85 3.77 0.54
CA LEU A 116 3.29 4.50 1.66
C LEU A 116 4.33 4.69 2.76
N VAL A 117 4.48 5.93 3.20
CA VAL A 117 5.26 6.31 4.36
C VAL A 117 4.31 6.83 5.43
N THR A 118 4.32 6.20 6.60
CA THR A 118 3.53 6.62 7.75
C THR A 118 4.48 7.05 8.86
N VAL A 119 4.44 8.33 9.22
CA VAL A 119 5.26 8.88 10.30
C VAL A 119 4.37 9.06 11.52
N SER A 120 4.55 8.21 12.51
CA SER A 120 3.70 8.19 13.70
C SER A 120 4.44 7.60 14.89
N SER A 121 4.12 8.10 16.09
CA SER A 121 4.59 7.54 17.36
C SER A 121 3.69 6.41 17.86
N ALA A 122 2.57 6.12 17.19
CA ALA A 122 1.69 5.02 17.56
C ALA A 122 2.41 3.67 17.43
N SER A 123 2.11 2.76 18.34
CA SER A 123 2.70 1.43 18.35
C SER A 123 2.05 0.53 17.31
N VAL A 124 2.84 -0.36 16.72
CA VAL A 124 2.32 -1.42 15.86
C VAL A 124 1.39 -2.31 16.67
N ALA A 125 0.21 -2.57 16.13
CA ALA A 125 -0.78 -3.49 16.73
C ALA A 125 -1.22 -4.49 15.67
N ALA A 126 -1.02 -5.77 15.95
CA ALA A 126 -1.45 -6.85 15.06
C ALA A 126 -2.98 -6.98 15.09
N PRO A 127 -3.61 -7.33 13.96
CA PRO A 127 -5.04 -7.56 13.95
C PRO A 127 -5.42 -8.84 14.67
N SER A 128 -6.59 -8.82 15.32
CA SER A 128 -7.31 -10.04 15.67
C SER A 128 -8.16 -10.43 14.46
N VAL A 129 -8.09 -11.68 14.03
CA VAL A 129 -8.70 -12.13 12.78
C VAL A 129 -9.82 -13.12 13.07
N PHE A 130 -10.99 -12.89 12.47
CA PHE A 130 -12.18 -13.74 12.61
C PHE A 130 -12.76 -14.02 11.23
N ILE A 131 -13.22 -15.25 11.03
CA ILE A 131 -13.94 -15.64 9.81
C ILE A 131 -15.36 -16.03 10.15
N PHE A 132 -16.32 -15.65 9.28
CA PHE A 132 -17.73 -15.92 9.47
C PHE A 132 -18.32 -16.60 8.24
N PRO A 133 -18.90 -17.79 8.40
CA PRO A 133 -19.64 -18.44 7.30
C PRO A 133 -20.88 -17.63 6.91
N PRO A 134 -21.44 -17.86 5.70
CA PRO A 134 -22.73 -17.29 5.36
C PRO A 134 -23.81 -17.78 6.33
N SER A 135 -24.81 -16.93 6.62
CA SER A 135 -25.97 -17.35 7.38
C SER A 135 -26.86 -18.27 6.57
N ASP A 136 -27.57 -19.17 7.25
CA ASP A 136 -28.57 -20.02 6.60
C ASP A 136 -29.66 -19.21 5.91
N GLU A 137 -30.04 -18.10 6.52
CA GLU A 137 -31.01 -17.17 5.94
C GLU A 137 -30.56 -16.59 4.61
N GLN A 138 -29.30 -16.16 4.50
CA GLN A 138 -28.76 -15.64 3.25
C GLN A 138 -28.73 -16.73 2.17
N LEU A 139 -28.35 -17.93 2.53
CA LEU A 139 -28.27 -19.05 1.57
C LEU A 139 -29.62 -19.35 0.92
N LYS A 140 -30.72 -19.13 1.63
CA LYS A 140 -32.07 -19.28 1.05
C LYS A 140 -32.32 -18.30 -0.09
N SER A 141 -31.65 -17.16 -0.11
CA SER A 141 -31.78 -16.15 -1.18
C SER A 141 -30.95 -16.46 -2.42
N GLY A 142 -30.09 -17.48 -2.38
CA GLY A 142 -29.27 -17.88 -3.52
C GLY A 142 -27.88 -17.25 -3.56
N THR A 143 -27.48 -16.50 -2.54
CA THR A 143 -26.16 -15.85 -2.43
C THR A 143 -25.46 -16.29 -1.15
N ALA A 144 -24.14 -16.37 -1.18
CA ALA A 144 -23.30 -16.67 -0.04
C ALA A 144 -22.22 -15.59 0.13
N SER A 145 -22.24 -14.91 1.28
CA SER A 145 -21.19 -13.96 1.66
C SER A 145 -20.37 -14.56 2.80
N VAL A 146 -19.06 -14.66 2.59
CA VAL A 146 -18.11 -15.08 3.62
C VAL A 146 -17.38 -13.83 4.07
N GLU A 147 -17.31 -13.62 5.38
CA GLU A 147 -16.72 -12.42 5.96
C GLU A 147 -15.42 -12.75 6.69
N CYS A 148 -14.44 -11.88 6.53
CA CYS A 148 -13.22 -11.90 7.32
C CYS A 148 -13.08 -10.55 8.01
N LEU A 149 -12.95 -10.55 9.34
CA LEU A 149 -12.80 -9.36 10.15
C LEU A 149 -11.38 -9.27 10.68
N LEU A 150 -10.71 -8.14 10.44
CA LEU A 150 -9.45 -7.76 11.06
C LEU A 150 -9.73 -6.65 12.06
N ASN A 151 -9.49 -6.90 13.33
CA ASN A 151 -9.92 -5.99 14.38
C ASN A 151 -8.74 -5.32 15.08
N ASN A 152 -8.84 -3.99 15.25
CA ASN A 152 -7.94 -3.15 16.08
C ASN A 152 -6.48 -3.31 15.73
N PHE A 153 -6.09 -2.98 14.51
CA PHE A 153 -4.71 -3.06 14.05
C PHE A 153 -4.14 -1.67 13.70
N TYR A 154 -2.83 -1.57 13.72
CA TYR A 154 -2.09 -0.38 13.28
C TYR A 154 -0.69 -0.81 12.81
N PRO A 155 -0.15 -0.27 11.70
CA PRO A 155 -0.72 0.72 10.80
C PRO A 155 -1.85 0.16 9.92
N ARG A 156 -2.44 1.04 9.08
CA ARG A 156 -3.62 0.72 8.27
C ARG A 156 -3.38 -0.38 7.23
N GLU A 157 -2.15 -0.50 6.71
CA GLU A 157 -1.85 -1.45 5.64
C GLU A 157 -2.00 -2.87 6.12
N ALA A 158 -2.88 -3.59 5.47
CA ALA A 158 -3.10 -5.02 5.70
C ALA A 158 -3.44 -5.67 4.36
N LYS A 159 -3.01 -6.91 4.18
CA LYS A 159 -3.33 -7.68 3.00
C LYS A 159 -4.20 -8.85 3.40
N VAL A 160 -5.36 -8.97 2.76
CA VAL A 160 -6.29 -10.08 2.93
C VAL A 160 -6.36 -10.86 1.63
N GLN A 161 -6.09 -12.17 1.70
CA GLN A 161 -6.23 -13.07 0.57
C GLN A 161 -7.26 -14.15 0.91
N TRP A 162 -8.20 -14.37 0.00
CA TRP A 162 -9.17 -15.44 0.10
C TRP A 162 -8.68 -16.69 -0.63
N LYS A 163 -8.85 -17.83 0.01
CA LYS A 163 -8.56 -19.14 -0.58
C LYS A 163 -9.78 -20.05 -0.40
N VAL A 164 -10.18 -20.67 -1.49
CA VAL A 164 -11.29 -21.64 -1.51
C VAL A 164 -10.72 -22.96 -1.99
N ASP A 165 -10.77 -23.98 -1.14
CA ASP A 165 -10.11 -25.27 -1.38
C ASP A 165 -8.64 -25.06 -1.82
N ASN A 166 -7.94 -24.14 -1.16
CA ASN A 166 -6.56 -23.75 -1.41
C ASN A 166 -6.31 -22.94 -2.70
N ALA A 167 -7.36 -22.61 -3.47
CA ALA A 167 -7.25 -21.79 -4.67
C ALA A 167 -7.39 -20.31 -4.32
N LEU A 168 -6.40 -19.52 -4.69
CA LEU A 168 -6.43 -18.07 -4.47
C LEU A 168 -7.54 -17.43 -5.28
N GLN A 169 -8.39 -16.63 -4.63
CA GLN A 169 -9.49 -15.93 -5.24
C GLN A 169 -9.08 -14.55 -5.74
N SER A 170 -9.73 -14.10 -6.82
CA SER A 170 -9.50 -12.78 -7.39
C SER A 170 -10.78 -12.23 -8.00
N GLY A 171 -11.07 -10.95 -7.76
CA GLY A 171 -12.17 -10.23 -8.39
C GLY A 171 -13.54 -10.45 -7.76
N ASN A 172 -13.66 -11.24 -6.69
CA ASN A 172 -14.94 -11.58 -6.05
C ASN A 172 -15.03 -11.15 -4.57
N SER A 173 -14.15 -10.24 -4.16
CA SER A 173 -14.15 -9.72 -2.79
C SER A 173 -14.13 -8.20 -2.76
N GLN A 174 -14.65 -7.64 -1.68
CA GLN A 174 -14.64 -6.20 -1.40
C GLN A 174 -14.23 -5.96 0.05
N GLU A 175 -13.51 -4.86 0.26
CA GLU A 175 -13.04 -4.46 1.57
C GLU A 175 -13.66 -3.14 2.00
N SER A 176 -13.87 -3.01 3.32
CA SER A 176 -14.25 -1.76 3.97
C SER A 176 -13.40 -1.56 5.21
N VAL A 177 -12.87 -0.36 5.40
CA VAL A 177 -12.00 -0.01 6.53
C VAL A 177 -12.67 1.09 7.34
N THR A 178 -12.63 0.98 8.68
CA THR A 178 -13.12 2.03 9.57
C THR A 178 -12.23 3.26 9.50
N GLU A 179 -12.76 4.40 9.96
CA GLU A 179 -11.91 5.54 10.30
C GLU A 179 -11.02 5.17 11.49
N GLN A 180 -9.88 5.84 11.61
CA GLN A 180 -8.96 5.62 12.71
C GLN A 180 -9.64 5.91 14.05
N ASP A 181 -9.50 4.99 15.00
CA ASP A 181 -10.03 5.17 16.34
C ASP A 181 -9.31 6.33 17.04
N SER A 182 -10.07 7.24 17.64
CA SER A 182 -9.53 8.44 18.28
C SER A 182 -8.79 8.17 19.58
N LYS A 183 -8.99 7.01 20.19
CA LYS A 183 -8.41 6.65 21.48
C LYS A 183 -7.15 5.79 21.34
N ASP A 184 -7.23 4.74 20.52
CA ASP A 184 -6.14 3.77 20.38
C ASP A 184 -5.41 3.82 19.05
N SER A 185 -5.83 4.71 18.15
CA SER A 185 -5.23 4.92 16.82
C SER A 185 -5.37 3.71 15.87
N THR A 186 -6.19 2.73 16.21
CA THR A 186 -6.34 1.52 15.42
C THR A 186 -7.40 1.65 14.32
N TYR A 187 -7.34 0.70 13.41
CA TYR A 187 -8.32 0.48 12.34
C TYR A 187 -8.93 -0.90 12.48
N SER A 188 -10.10 -1.08 11.89
CA SER A 188 -10.69 -2.40 11.67
C SER A 188 -11.10 -2.52 10.21
N LEU A 189 -11.03 -3.72 9.67
CA LEU A 189 -11.29 -3.98 8.26
C LEU A 189 -12.17 -5.21 8.13
N SER A 190 -13.18 -5.13 7.25
CA SER A 190 -13.93 -6.29 6.82
C SER A 190 -13.63 -6.58 5.35
N SER A 191 -13.45 -7.86 5.02
CA SER A 191 -13.37 -8.35 3.65
C SER A 191 -14.51 -9.31 3.41
N THR A 192 -15.27 -9.10 2.34
CA THR A 192 -16.44 -9.91 1.99
C THR A 192 -16.17 -10.63 0.69
N LEU A 193 -16.17 -11.97 0.74
CA LEU A 193 -16.13 -12.83 -0.42
C LEU A 193 -17.57 -13.19 -0.81
N THR A 194 -17.99 -12.84 -2.01
CA THR A 194 -19.34 -13.08 -2.49
C THR A 194 -19.35 -14.15 -3.58
N LEU A 195 -20.13 -15.20 -3.36
CA LEU A 195 -20.34 -16.31 -4.29
C LEU A 195 -21.83 -16.57 -4.47
N SER A 196 -22.20 -17.21 -5.59
CA SER A 196 -23.53 -17.80 -5.67
C SER A 196 -23.63 -18.98 -4.69
N LYS A 197 -24.85 -19.28 -4.25
CA LYS A 197 -25.07 -20.47 -3.43
C LYS A 197 -24.53 -21.74 -4.11
N ALA A 198 -24.75 -21.86 -5.41
CA ALA A 198 -24.30 -23.02 -6.17
C ALA A 198 -22.76 -23.17 -6.12
N ASP A 199 -22.03 -22.07 -6.32
CA ASP A 199 -20.57 -22.10 -6.25
C ASP A 199 -20.08 -22.36 -4.82
N TYR A 200 -20.74 -21.75 -3.84
CA TYR A 200 -20.41 -21.97 -2.43
C TYR A 200 -20.52 -23.46 -2.05
N GLU A 201 -21.56 -24.13 -2.52
CA GLU A 201 -21.80 -25.54 -2.20
C GLU A 201 -20.86 -26.52 -2.92
N LYS A 202 -20.11 -26.06 -3.95
CA LYS A 202 -19.14 -26.87 -4.65
C LYS A 202 -17.80 -27.05 -3.92
N HIS A 203 -17.56 -26.28 -2.86
CA HIS A 203 -16.27 -26.24 -2.18
C HIS A 203 -16.44 -26.46 -0.69
N LYS A 204 -15.35 -26.89 -0.04
CA LYS A 204 -15.37 -27.25 1.37
C LYS A 204 -14.67 -26.26 2.26
N VAL A 205 -13.41 -25.93 1.96
CA VAL A 205 -12.56 -25.14 2.85
C VAL A 205 -12.52 -23.69 2.38
N TYR A 206 -12.95 -22.79 3.27
CA TYR A 206 -12.92 -21.36 3.06
C TYR A 206 -11.94 -20.75 4.04
N ALA A 207 -10.94 -20.02 3.52
CA ALA A 207 -9.87 -19.46 4.33
C ALA A 207 -9.63 -18.01 3.96
N CYS A 208 -9.33 -17.20 4.97
CA CYS A 208 -8.82 -15.85 4.82
C CYS A 208 -7.41 -15.80 5.41
N GLU A 209 -6.45 -15.37 4.61
CA GLU A 209 -5.04 -15.22 4.99
C GLU A 209 -4.72 -13.74 5.13
N VAL A 210 -4.20 -13.36 6.29
CA VAL A 210 -3.93 -11.96 6.62
C VAL A 210 -2.43 -11.74 6.81
N THR A 211 -1.91 -10.74 6.12
CA THR A 211 -0.54 -10.26 6.27
C THR A 211 -0.58 -8.84 6.84
N HIS A 212 0.20 -8.61 7.87
CA HIS A 212 0.30 -7.30 8.53
C HIS A 212 1.66 -7.17 9.21
N GLN A 213 2.15 -5.94 9.31
CA GLN A 213 3.45 -5.63 9.93
C GLN A 213 3.58 -6.17 11.35
N GLY A 214 2.48 -6.19 12.11
CA GLY A 214 2.45 -6.70 13.49
C GLY A 214 2.43 -8.22 13.61
N LEU A 215 2.33 -8.94 12.49
CA LEU A 215 2.34 -10.40 12.45
C LEU A 215 3.68 -10.88 11.93
N SER A 216 4.34 -11.78 12.68
CA SER A 216 5.62 -12.36 12.28
C SER A 216 5.50 -13.26 11.05
N SER A 217 4.31 -13.84 10.85
CA SER A 217 3.95 -14.65 9.68
C SER A 217 2.47 -14.46 9.39
N PRO A 218 2.00 -14.72 8.15
CA PRO A 218 0.58 -14.59 7.83
C PRO A 218 -0.30 -15.46 8.73
N VAL A 219 -1.43 -14.90 9.14
CA VAL A 219 -2.43 -15.61 9.94
C VAL A 219 -3.56 -16.05 9.03
N THR A 220 -3.93 -17.33 9.12
CA THR A 220 -5.03 -17.91 8.35
C THR A 220 -6.14 -18.33 9.29
N LYS A 221 -7.36 -17.87 9.02
CA LYS A 221 -8.59 -18.36 9.64
C LYS A 221 -9.41 -19.07 8.59
N SER A 222 -9.98 -20.21 8.94
CA SER A 222 -10.70 -21.04 7.98
C SER A 222 -11.86 -21.76 8.65
N PHE A 223 -12.79 -22.22 7.83
CA PHE A 223 -13.83 -23.14 8.24
C PHE A 223 -14.11 -24.15 7.12
N ASN A 224 -14.69 -25.28 7.49
CA ASN A 224 -15.20 -26.26 6.54
C ASN A 224 -16.72 -26.08 6.42
N ARG A 225 -17.20 -25.89 5.21
CA ARG A 225 -18.64 -25.71 4.96
C ARG A 225 -19.42 -26.89 5.54
N GLY A 226 -20.46 -26.58 6.31
CA GLY A 226 -21.35 -27.56 6.92
C GLY A 226 -20.86 -28.19 8.22
N GLU A 227 -19.68 -27.80 8.70
CA GLU A 227 -19.17 -28.20 10.01
C GLU A 227 -19.46 -27.11 11.05
N CYS A 228 -19.96 -27.49 12.21
CA CYS A 228 -20.21 -26.56 13.32
C CYS A 228 -18.98 -26.39 14.20
#